data_f4c9d5594b902f2ff3cd86fde08c15d7
#
_entry.id   f4c9d5594b902f2ff3cd86fde08c15d7
#
_cell.length_a   1.000
_cell.length_b   1.000
_cell.length_c   1.000
_cell.angle_alpha   90.00
_cell.angle_beta   90.00
_cell.angle_gamma   90.00
#
_symmetry.space_group_name_H-M   'P 1'
#
loop_
_entity.id
_entity.type
_entity.pdbx_description
1 polymer ?
#
loop_
_entity_poly.entity_id
_entity_poly.type
_entity_poly.pdbx_seq_one_letter_code
_entity_poly.pdbx_strand_id
1 'polypeptide(L)'
;MPAMRLWRLCVGGFGLPVSFVTGLRTRVQSPPLFRSDVGDSDHKGVLPMTASIRLSNLITRSLSSRAAAHKAMAKAALFADSSTRTRLKRYNHHIEKAQQLEARALETAKRSVGGAL
;
A
#
# COMPACT_ATOMS: atom_id res chain seq x y z
N MET A 1 -39.34 21.46 -2.56
CA MET A 1 -38.31 20.47 -2.20
C MET A 1 -37.06 21.20 -1.68
N PRO A 2 -37.10 21.80 -0.50
CA PRO A 2 -35.97 22.59 -0.01
C PRO A 2 -34.79 21.71 0.43
N ALA A 3 -34.99 20.45 0.73
CA ALA A 3 -33.94 19.55 1.18
C ALA A 3 -32.87 19.24 0.14
N MET A 4 -33.20 19.24 -1.14
CA MET A 4 -32.20 19.02 -2.21
C MET A 4 -31.27 20.21 -2.47
N ARG A 5 -31.69 21.41 -2.11
CA ARG A 5 -30.85 22.61 -2.26
C ARG A 5 -29.77 22.72 -1.18
N LEU A 6 -30.04 22.23 0.00
CA LEU A 6 -29.07 22.19 1.11
C LEU A 6 -27.92 21.20 0.80
N TRP A 7 -28.20 20.11 0.13
CA TRP A 7 -27.17 19.15 -0.27
C TRP A 7 -26.18 19.71 -1.29
N ARG A 8 -26.65 20.56 -2.20
CA ARG A 8 -25.76 21.19 -3.17
C ARG A 8 -24.83 22.22 -2.55
N LEU A 9 -25.25 22.90 -1.51
CA LEU A 9 -24.39 23.85 -0.79
C LEU A 9 -23.30 23.16 0.03
N CYS A 10 -23.58 22.01 0.59
CA CYS A 10 -22.58 21.22 1.29
C CYS A 10 -21.52 20.64 0.34
N VAL A 11 -21.91 20.25 -0.87
CA VAL A 11 -20.96 19.73 -1.87
C VAL A 11 -20.04 20.82 -2.41
N GLY A 12 -20.53 22.06 -2.49
CA GLY A 12 -19.71 23.21 -2.88
C GLY A 12 -18.61 23.58 -1.87
N GLY A 13 -18.83 23.27 -0.60
CA GLY A 13 -17.84 23.51 0.47
C GLY A 13 -16.66 22.55 0.47
N PHE A 14 -16.78 21.41 -0.15
CA PHE A 14 -15.70 20.42 -0.24
C PHE A 14 -14.67 20.71 -1.33
N GLY A 15 -14.90 21.70 -2.16
CA GLY A 15 -13.91 22.15 -3.14
C GLY A 15 -12.63 22.73 -2.52
N LEU A 16 -12.73 23.30 -1.34
CA LEU A 16 -11.61 23.91 -0.62
C LEU A 16 -10.57 22.88 -0.15
N PRO A 17 -10.92 21.74 0.43
CA PRO A 17 -9.93 20.75 0.82
C PRO A 17 -9.21 20.10 -0.37
N VAL A 18 -9.84 20.03 -1.52
CA VAL A 18 -9.19 19.49 -2.73
C VAL A 18 -8.07 20.41 -3.22
N SER A 19 -8.25 21.71 -3.17
CA SER A 19 -7.19 22.68 -3.52
C SER A 19 -6.04 22.60 -2.54
N PHE A 20 -6.32 22.39 -1.28
CA PHE A 20 -5.32 22.27 -0.25
C PHE A 20 -4.51 20.97 -0.41
N VAL A 21 -5.15 19.88 -0.76
CA VAL A 21 -4.50 18.60 -1.04
C VAL A 21 -3.61 18.70 -2.29
N THR A 22 -4.02 19.47 -3.27
CA THR A 22 -3.19 19.69 -4.47
C THR A 22 -1.92 20.48 -4.13
N GLY A 23 -2.02 21.45 -3.25
CA GLY A 23 -0.86 22.19 -2.77
C GLY A 23 0.13 21.35 -1.97
N LEU A 24 -0.35 20.39 -1.21
CA LEU A 24 0.50 19.44 -0.49
C LEU A 24 1.15 18.41 -1.42
N ARG A 25 0.52 18.11 -2.53
CA ARG A 25 1.03 17.14 -3.49
C ARG A 25 2.31 17.58 -4.17
N THR A 26 2.46 18.88 -4.40
CA THR A 26 3.68 19.44 -4.95
C THR A 26 4.84 19.46 -3.96
N ARG A 27 4.54 19.40 -2.69
CA ARG A 27 5.56 19.42 -1.65
C ARG A 27 6.15 18.05 -1.33
N VAL A 28 5.46 17.01 -1.71
CA VAL A 28 5.95 15.62 -1.57
C VAL A 28 6.90 15.25 -2.71
N GLN A 29 7.17 16.20 -3.60
CA GLN A 29 8.06 16.00 -4.73
C GLN A 29 9.52 15.88 -4.37
N SER A 30 9.88 15.74 -3.23
CA SER A 30 11.22 15.28 -3.02
C SER A 30 11.12 14.26 -1.97
N PRO A 31 11.65 13.21 -2.26
CA PRO A 31 13.04 13.13 -1.90
C PRO A 31 13.87 12.67 -3.07
N PRO A 32 14.75 13.49 -3.53
CA PRO A 32 15.89 13.01 -4.29
C PRO A 32 16.83 12.17 -3.41
N LEU A 33 16.39 11.86 -2.23
CA LEU A 33 17.11 11.10 -1.23
C LEU A 33 17.04 9.59 -1.45
N PHE A 34 16.47 9.16 -2.55
CA PHE A 34 16.86 7.93 -3.16
C PHE A 34 18.14 8.08 -3.97
N ARG A 35 19.01 8.85 -3.50
CA ARG A 35 20.38 8.49 -3.54
C ARG A 35 20.49 7.29 -2.60
N SER A 36 20.17 6.15 -3.09
CA SER A 36 20.90 4.99 -2.69
C SER A 36 22.34 5.29 -3.09
N ASP A 37 23.01 5.97 -2.25
CA ASP A 37 24.38 5.68 -2.02
C ASP A 37 24.34 4.26 -1.47
N VAL A 38 24.02 3.42 -2.36
CA VAL A 38 24.65 2.16 -2.41
C VAL A 38 26.09 2.54 -2.59
N GLY A 39 26.74 2.78 -1.49
CA GLY A 39 28.15 2.66 -1.47
C GLY A 39 28.38 1.36 -2.20
N ASP A 40 28.80 1.50 -3.38
CA ASP A 40 29.35 0.47 -4.20
C ASP A 40 30.60 0.03 -3.46
N SER A 41 30.36 -0.59 -2.36
CA SER A 41 31.37 -1.33 -1.68
C SER A 41 31.55 -2.52 -2.56
N ASP A 42 32.55 -2.44 -3.39
CA ASP A 42 33.23 -3.53 -4.06
C ASP A 42 33.53 -4.63 -3.05
N HIS A 43 32.51 -5.29 -2.59
CA HIS A 43 32.66 -6.52 -1.84
C HIS A 43 32.73 -7.66 -2.86
N LYS A 44 33.77 -7.62 -3.66
CA LYS A 44 34.28 -8.79 -4.32
C LYS A 44 34.55 -9.85 -3.26
N GLY A 45 33.60 -10.75 -3.10
CA GLY A 45 33.77 -11.87 -2.20
C GLY A 45 32.65 -12.11 -1.21
N VAL A 46 31.56 -11.33 -1.25
CA VAL A 46 30.39 -11.62 -0.41
C VAL A 46 29.64 -12.80 -1.04
N LEU A 47 29.58 -13.88 -0.28
CA LEU A 47 28.88 -15.09 -0.62
C LEU A 47 27.45 -14.81 -1.11
N PRO A 48 26.96 -15.45 -2.17
CA PRO A 48 25.64 -15.22 -2.73
C PRO A 48 24.49 -15.46 -1.77
N MET A 49 24.71 -16.14 -0.66
CA MET A 49 23.71 -16.38 0.39
C MET A 49 23.22 -15.12 1.07
N THR A 50 24.08 -14.14 1.33
CA THR A 50 23.66 -12.87 1.98
C THR A 50 22.80 -12.01 1.06
N ALA A 51 23.05 -12.04 -0.24
CA ALA A 51 22.24 -11.35 -1.23
C ALA A 51 20.84 -11.99 -1.32
N SER A 52 20.75 -13.29 -1.28
CA SER A 52 19.47 -14.03 -1.30
C SER A 52 18.58 -13.69 -0.11
N ILE A 53 19.15 -13.65 1.10
CA ILE A 53 18.42 -13.28 2.32
C ILE A 53 17.92 -11.83 2.26
N ARG A 54 18.72 -10.93 1.75
CA ARG A 54 18.31 -9.52 1.59
C ARG A 54 17.18 -9.37 0.60
N LEU A 55 17.22 -10.08 -0.53
CA LEU A 55 16.15 -10.06 -1.52
C LEU A 55 14.85 -10.65 -0.98
N SER A 56 14.91 -11.76 -0.27
CA SER A 56 13.72 -12.37 0.34
C SER A 56 13.07 -11.43 1.36
N ASN A 57 13.85 -10.73 2.16
CA ASN A 57 13.33 -9.73 3.11
C ASN A 57 12.66 -8.55 2.40
N LEU A 58 13.23 -8.06 1.30
CA LEU A 58 12.63 -7.00 0.51
C LEU A 58 11.30 -7.45 -0.12
N ILE A 59 11.25 -8.66 -0.66
CA ILE A 59 10.03 -9.23 -1.23
C ILE A 59 8.96 -9.39 -0.14
N THR A 60 9.30 -9.93 1.00
CA THR A 60 8.38 -10.10 2.12
C THR A 60 7.81 -8.76 2.59
N ARG A 61 8.66 -7.75 2.74
CA ARG A 61 8.22 -6.39 3.10
C ARG A 61 7.30 -5.77 2.05
N SER A 62 7.60 -5.94 0.78
CA SER A 62 6.74 -5.43 -0.30
C SER A 62 5.38 -6.11 -0.34
N LEU A 63 5.33 -7.42 -0.11
CA LEU A 63 4.09 -8.18 -0.05
C LEU A 63 3.24 -7.76 1.16
N SER A 64 3.84 -7.60 2.34
CA SER A 64 3.14 -7.16 3.55
C SER A 64 2.61 -5.72 3.40
N SER A 65 3.38 -4.83 2.78
CA SER A 65 2.93 -3.46 2.49
C SER A 65 1.73 -3.44 1.55
N ARG A 66 1.74 -4.25 0.50
CA ARG A 66 0.60 -4.39 -0.41
C ARG A 66 -0.62 -4.97 0.28
N ALA A 67 -0.45 -5.95 1.15
CA ALA A 67 -1.53 -6.52 1.94
C ALA A 67 -2.16 -5.45 2.85
N ALA A 68 -1.36 -4.64 3.52
CA ALA A 68 -1.83 -3.52 4.33
C ALA A 68 -2.62 -2.49 3.49
N ALA A 69 -2.15 -2.18 2.29
CA ALA A 69 -2.86 -1.29 1.37
C ALA A 69 -4.24 -1.86 0.97
N HIS A 70 -4.32 -3.16 0.67
CA HIS A 70 -5.62 -3.79 0.40
C HIS A 70 -6.55 -3.80 1.60
N LYS A 71 -6.05 -3.99 2.83
CA LYS A 71 -6.86 -3.84 4.05
C LYS A 71 -7.39 -2.42 4.22
N ALA A 72 -6.59 -1.41 3.91
CA ALA A 72 -7.03 -0.02 3.93
C ALA A 72 -8.12 0.25 2.88
N MET A 73 -7.94 -0.27 1.65
CA MET A 73 -8.95 -0.17 0.59
C MET A 73 -10.26 -0.89 0.96
N ALA A 74 -10.18 -2.04 1.64
CA ALA A 74 -11.35 -2.74 2.15
C ALA A 74 -12.14 -1.86 3.11
N LYS A 75 -11.48 -1.25 4.08
CA LYS A 75 -12.12 -0.32 5.01
C LYS A 75 -12.75 0.87 4.28
N ALA A 76 -12.03 1.49 3.34
CA ALA A 76 -12.55 2.59 2.55
C ALA A 76 -13.78 2.20 1.73
N ALA A 77 -13.84 0.97 1.22
CA ALA A 77 -14.98 0.47 0.46
C ALA A 77 -16.28 0.41 1.27
N LEU A 78 -16.20 0.28 2.60
CA LEU A 78 -17.37 0.28 3.49
C LEU A 78 -17.99 1.68 3.63
N PHE A 79 -17.19 2.73 3.48
CA PHE A 79 -17.64 4.12 3.60
C PHE A 79 -17.98 4.77 2.26
N ALA A 80 -17.86 4.03 1.15
CA ALA A 80 -18.16 4.55 -0.17
C ALA A 80 -19.67 4.75 -0.38
N ASP A 81 -20.05 5.75 -1.16
CA ASP A 81 -21.43 6.06 -1.53
C ASP A 81 -21.98 5.08 -2.58
N SER A 82 -22.08 3.83 -2.22
CA SER A 82 -22.58 2.78 -3.08
C SER A 82 -23.54 1.86 -2.33
N SER A 83 -24.30 1.04 -3.04
CA SER A 83 -25.21 0.10 -2.40
C SER A 83 -24.48 -0.85 -1.44
N THR A 84 -25.14 -1.25 -0.38
CA THR A 84 -24.57 -2.14 0.65
C THR A 84 -23.99 -3.43 0.03
N ARG A 85 -24.67 -4.00 -0.95
CA ARG A 85 -24.21 -5.18 -1.68
C ARG A 85 -22.89 -4.93 -2.40
N THR A 86 -22.74 -3.77 -3.04
CA THR A 86 -21.53 -3.39 -3.76
C THR A 86 -20.38 -3.13 -2.78
N ARG A 87 -20.65 -2.49 -1.65
CA ARG A 87 -19.65 -2.27 -0.59
C ARG A 87 -19.11 -3.57 -0.06
N LEU A 88 -19.98 -4.52 0.29
CA LEU A 88 -19.57 -5.83 0.78
C LEU A 88 -18.77 -6.62 -0.26
N LYS A 89 -19.17 -6.59 -1.51
CA LYS A 89 -18.43 -7.25 -2.60
C LYS A 89 -17.02 -6.70 -2.73
N ARG A 90 -16.86 -5.38 -2.71
CA ARG A 90 -15.55 -4.73 -2.76
C ARG A 90 -14.71 -5.02 -1.52
N TYR A 91 -15.32 -4.97 -0.35
CA TYR A 91 -14.65 -5.30 0.91
C TYR A 91 -14.09 -6.74 0.87
N ASN A 92 -14.92 -7.72 0.56
CA ASN A 92 -14.50 -9.11 0.50
C ASN A 92 -13.38 -9.32 -0.52
N HIS A 93 -13.50 -8.74 -1.71
CA HIS A 93 -12.45 -8.80 -2.72
C HIS A 93 -11.09 -8.28 -2.22
N HIS A 94 -11.09 -7.14 -1.55
CA HIS A 94 -9.84 -6.59 -1.01
C HIS A 94 -9.29 -7.40 0.16
N ILE A 95 -10.13 -7.95 1.02
CA ILE A 95 -9.70 -8.83 2.12
C ILE A 95 -9.10 -10.12 1.58
N GLU A 96 -9.72 -10.77 0.61
CA GLU A 96 -9.18 -11.96 -0.04
C GLU A 96 -7.80 -11.69 -0.66
N LYS A 97 -7.65 -10.56 -1.35
CA LYS A 97 -6.36 -10.16 -1.91
C LYS A 97 -5.30 -9.92 -0.82
N ALA A 98 -5.66 -9.30 0.28
CA ALA A 98 -4.76 -9.09 1.41
C ALA A 98 -4.29 -10.43 1.99
N GLN A 99 -5.20 -11.36 2.21
CA GLN A 99 -4.88 -12.69 2.74
C GLN A 99 -3.96 -13.48 1.79
N GLN A 100 -4.21 -13.43 0.49
CA GLN A 100 -3.35 -14.07 -0.51
C GLN A 100 -1.92 -13.52 -0.47
N LEU A 101 -1.77 -12.19 -0.33
CA LEU A 101 -0.46 -11.56 -0.24
C LEU A 101 0.26 -11.89 1.06
N GLU A 102 -0.46 -11.96 2.17
CA GLU A 102 0.10 -12.38 3.45
C GLU A 102 0.57 -13.85 3.43
N ALA A 103 -0.23 -14.74 2.87
CA ALA A 103 0.14 -16.13 2.70
C ALA A 103 1.44 -16.28 1.89
N ARG A 104 1.54 -15.55 0.76
CA ARG A 104 2.76 -15.53 -0.06
C ARG A 104 3.97 -14.95 0.69
N ALA A 105 3.76 -13.93 1.50
CA ALA A 105 4.82 -13.35 2.33
C ALA A 105 5.34 -14.37 3.34
N LEU A 106 4.46 -15.11 3.99
CA LEU A 106 4.82 -16.17 4.93
C LEU A 106 5.57 -17.32 4.25
N GLU A 107 5.12 -17.75 3.08
CA GLU A 107 5.82 -18.78 2.30
C GLU A 107 7.23 -18.34 1.90
N THR A 108 7.39 -17.11 1.47
CA THR A 108 8.69 -16.55 1.12
C THR A 108 9.60 -16.48 2.34
N ALA A 109 9.06 -16.08 3.49
CA ALA A 109 9.80 -16.04 4.74
C ALA A 109 10.24 -17.45 5.18
N LYS A 110 9.35 -18.44 5.10
CA LYS A 110 9.67 -19.84 5.42
C LYS A 110 10.78 -20.40 4.53
N ARG A 111 10.74 -20.12 3.22
CA ARG A 111 11.78 -20.56 2.28
C ARG A 111 13.14 -19.97 2.60
N SER A 112 13.18 -18.69 3.02
CA SER A 112 14.43 -18.04 3.37
C SER A 112 15.06 -18.60 4.66
N VAL A 113 14.25 -19.07 5.58
CA VAL A 113 14.73 -19.69 6.83
C VAL A 113 15.08 -21.16 6.62
N GLY A 114 14.27 -21.90 5.86
CA GLY A 114 14.48 -23.32 5.61
C GLY A 114 15.66 -23.67 4.69
N GLY A 115 16.12 -22.71 3.90
CA GLY A 115 17.29 -22.90 3.04
C GLY A 115 18.65 -22.70 3.74
N ALA A 116 18.64 -22.38 5.02
CA ALA A 116 19.86 -22.17 5.82
C ALA A 116 20.30 -23.41 6.62
N LEU A 117 19.61 -24.52 6.43
CA LEU A 117 19.98 -25.83 6.97
C LEU A 117 20.59 -26.69 5.86
#